data_ec0f57ff185034fa1f8f7ad54c8d54cd
#
_entry.id   ec0f57ff185034fa1f8f7ad54c8d54cd
#
_cell.length_a   1.000
_cell.length_b   1.000
_cell.length_c   1.000
_cell.angle_alpha   90.00
_cell.angle_beta   90.00
_cell.angle_gamma   90.00
#
_symmetry.space_group_name_H-M   'P 1'
#
loop_
_entity.id
_entity.type
_entity.pdbx_description
1 polymer ?
#
loop_
_entity_poly.entity_id
_entity_poly.type
_entity_poly.pdbx_seq_one_letter_code
_entity_poly.pdbx_strand_id
1 'polypeptide(L)'
;MRIAIFTDSFLPGVGGTEKAVLGLATALAENNEVVVCAPYYSRKYKDDFQFQVLRANSIKITNNDYFAFPFTSCKFKKELKKFNPEIIHCQSVSPMAKYALSYAKKHNIPVVMTVHTKFKTAFERSIKSKVIVNALIKNLVKKLNKVKQVYTVSNDMIDELKSYGYCGEVKVIRNGATFSRINNLEEVKKLAIQKYNLANEENIFLYVGHIVKFKNLEFTINALKIIKDRGINFKMLFVGHGFDDDYFKNLCKKLGLEENVIFTGQITDKDLLSSLYGAGELFLFPSIFDNDPLTIVEAALHHVPAITIKNTGSSERITNNVSGFVVENDVQEFADKIIEAISDKAHLKQIGDEAEKTIPKDWSTTAQEYLNEYNNLITH
;
A
#
# COMPACT_ATOMS: atom_id res chain seq x y z
N MET A 1 -23.94 7.63 -10.82
CA MET A 1 -22.88 7.65 -11.84
C MET A 1 -22.43 6.24 -12.14
N ARG A 2 -22.15 5.90 -13.42
CA ARG A 2 -21.55 4.60 -13.80
C ARG A 2 -20.03 4.75 -13.93
N ILE A 3 -19.31 4.13 -13.03
CA ILE A 3 -17.85 4.27 -12.89
C ILE A 3 -17.17 2.96 -13.25
N ALA A 4 -16.22 2.98 -14.20
CA ALA A 4 -15.41 1.82 -14.53
C ALA A 4 -13.97 2.00 -14.01
N ILE A 5 -13.55 1.16 -13.06
CA ILE A 5 -12.20 1.15 -12.49
C ILE A 5 -11.37 0.10 -13.22
N PHE A 6 -10.28 0.52 -13.86
CA PHE A 6 -9.36 -0.37 -14.58
C PHE A 6 -8.08 -0.59 -13.79
N THR A 7 -7.76 -1.84 -13.54
CA THR A 7 -6.54 -2.23 -12.82
C THR A 7 -5.91 -3.48 -13.43
N ASP A 8 -4.59 -3.64 -13.31
CA ASP A 8 -3.88 -4.88 -13.69
C ASP A 8 -3.60 -5.80 -12.51
N SER A 9 -3.91 -5.33 -11.30
CA SER A 9 -3.77 -6.10 -10.08
C SER A 9 -5.03 -5.95 -9.24
N PHE A 10 -5.67 -7.09 -8.94
CA PHE A 10 -6.88 -7.16 -8.12
C PHE A 10 -6.95 -8.50 -7.39
N LEU A 11 -7.91 -8.64 -6.49
CA LEU A 11 -8.11 -9.89 -5.75
C LEU A 11 -8.30 -11.09 -6.71
N PRO A 12 -7.78 -12.27 -6.30
CA PRO A 12 -7.25 -12.69 -5.01
C PRO A 12 -5.78 -12.31 -4.75
N GLY A 13 -5.16 -11.46 -5.57
CA GLY A 13 -3.84 -10.91 -5.27
C GLY A 13 -3.86 -10.13 -3.95
N VAL A 14 -2.74 -10.16 -3.23
CA VAL A 14 -2.62 -9.50 -1.92
C VAL A 14 -1.49 -8.47 -1.97
N GLY A 15 -1.87 -7.20 -2.09
CA GLY A 15 -0.93 -6.08 -2.13
C GLY A 15 -1.62 -4.77 -1.78
N GLY A 16 -0.85 -3.70 -1.66
CA GLY A 16 -1.38 -2.38 -1.33
C GLY A 16 -2.32 -1.83 -2.40
N THR A 17 -1.99 -2.01 -3.68
CA THR A 17 -2.83 -1.55 -4.80
C THR A 17 -4.16 -2.29 -4.85
N GLU A 18 -4.15 -3.62 -4.65
CA GLU A 18 -5.37 -4.45 -4.63
C GLU A 18 -6.31 -4.02 -3.50
N LYS A 19 -5.76 -3.78 -2.30
CA LYS A 19 -6.52 -3.25 -1.15
C LYS A 19 -7.06 -1.85 -1.44
N ALA A 20 -6.26 -0.98 -2.06
CA ALA A 20 -6.68 0.38 -2.43
C ALA A 20 -7.82 0.37 -3.45
N VAL A 21 -7.72 -0.46 -4.50
CA VAL A 21 -8.79 -0.62 -5.50
C VAL A 21 -10.06 -1.19 -4.87
N LEU A 22 -9.94 -2.19 -4.00
CA LEU A 22 -11.08 -2.77 -3.30
C LEU A 22 -11.78 -1.74 -2.43
N GLY A 23 -11.02 -1.02 -1.59
CA GLY A 23 -11.58 -0.01 -0.68
C GLY A 23 -12.29 1.11 -1.44
N LEU A 24 -11.65 1.65 -2.49
CA LEU A 24 -12.25 2.68 -3.34
C LEU A 24 -13.51 2.18 -4.05
N ALA A 25 -13.45 0.99 -4.67
CA ALA A 25 -14.60 0.43 -5.39
C ALA A 25 -15.79 0.15 -4.46
N THR A 26 -15.52 -0.36 -3.25
CA THR A 26 -16.55 -0.61 -2.23
C THR A 26 -17.23 0.70 -1.80
N ALA A 27 -16.46 1.73 -1.46
CA ALA A 27 -17.02 3.01 -1.03
C ALA A 27 -17.76 3.74 -2.16
N LEU A 28 -17.27 3.70 -3.38
CA LEU A 28 -17.97 4.26 -4.54
C LEU A 28 -19.29 3.53 -4.83
N ALA A 29 -19.33 2.20 -4.63
CA ALA A 29 -20.50 1.37 -4.92
C ALA A 29 -21.67 1.59 -3.96
N GLU A 30 -21.47 2.25 -2.83
CA GLU A 30 -22.56 2.60 -1.90
C GLU A 30 -23.65 3.48 -2.56
N ASN A 31 -23.24 4.40 -3.45
CA ASN A 31 -24.14 5.35 -4.07
C ASN A 31 -23.99 5.44 -5.60
N ASN A 32 -23.24 4.56 -6.21
CA ASN A 32 -22.96 4.57 -7.65
C ASN A 32 -22.97 3.15 -8.23
N GLU A 33 -23.16 3.05 -9.53
CA GLU A 33 -22.90 1.81 -10.26
C GLU A 33 -21.40 1.69 -10.55
N VAL A 34 -20.76 0.68 -9.98
CA VAL A 34 -19.31 0.48 -10.12
C VAL A 34 -19.01 -0.84 -10.80
N VAL A 35 -18.07 -0.82 -11.73
CA VAL A 35 -17.47 -2.03 -12.31
C VAL A 35 -15.96 -1.99 -12.19
N VAL A 36 -15.36 -3.06 -11.67
CA VAL A 36 -13.90 -3.23 -11.66
C VAL A 36 -13.50 -4.09 -12.85
N CYS A 37 -12.66 -3.56 -13.71
CA CYS A 37 -12.08 -4.21 -14.88
C CYS A 37 -10.68 -4.70 -14.55
N ALA A 38 -10.49 -6.02 -14.42
CA ALA A 38 -9.27 -6.65 -13.96
C ALA A 38 -8.88 -7.90 -14.77
N PRO A 39 -7.63 -8.41 -14.67
CA PRO A 39 -7.22 -9.66 -15.28
C PRO A 39 -8.03 -10.85 -14.74
N TYR A 40 -8.22 -11.86 -15.57
CA TYR A 40 -8.78 -13.14 -15.15
C TYR A 40 -7.74 -13.93 -14.36
N TYR A 41 -8.13 -14.47 -13.22
CA TYR A 41 -7.21 -15.14 -12.31
C TYR A 41 -7.28 -16.67 -12.43
N SER A 42 -8.42 -17.26 -12.09
CA SER A 42 -8.65 -18.70 -12.24
C SER A 42 -10.14 -19.03 -12.20
N ARG A 43 -10.51 -20.23 -12.72
CA ARG A 43 -11.91 -20.73 -12.63
C ARG A 43 -12.36 -21.01 -11.21
N LYS A 44 -11.43 -21.23 -10.28
CA LYS A 44 -11.73 -21.56 -8.89
C LYS A 44 -12.05 -20.32 -8.05
N TYR A 45 -11.59 -19.14 -8.47
CA TYR A 45 -11.86 -17.89 -7.77
C TYR A 45 -13.18 -17.28 -8.29
N LYS A 46 -14.09 -17.00 -7.37
CA LYS A 46 -15.35 -16.30 -7.65
C LYS A 46 -15.29 -14.92 -7.02
N ASP A 47 -15.68 -13.93 -7.79
CA ASP A 47 -15.84 -12.56 -7.32
C ASP A 47 -17.14 -12.49 -6.49
N ASP A 48 -17.03 -12.04 -5.24
CA ASP A 48 -18.16 -11.84 -4.30
C ASP A 48 -18.01 -10.44 -3.70
N PHE A 49 -18.54 -9.43 -4.41
CA PHE A 49 -18.46 -8.03 -4.04
C PHE A 49 -19.79 -7.33 -4.29
N GLN A 50 -20.01 -6.17 -3.63
CA GLN A 50 -21.18 -5.32 -3.84
C GLN A 50 -21.21 -4.66 -5.23
N PHE A 51 -20.14 -4.78 -5.99
CA PHE A 51 -19.97 -4.26 -7.35
C PHE A 51 -19.60 -5.37 -8.32
N GLN A 52 -19.83 -5.11 -9.61
CA GLN A 52 -19.50 -6.07 -10.67
C GLN A 52 -17.99 -6.09 -10.94
N VAL A 53 -17.43 -7.29 -11.20
CA VAL A 53 -16.06 -7.45 -11.69
C VAL A 53 -16.06 -8.03 -13.10
N LEU A 54 -15.46 -7.31 -14.04
CA LEU A 54 -15.26 -7.78 -15.41
C LEU A 54 -13.82 -8.29 -15.58
N ARG A 55 -13.68 -9.58 -15.82
CA ARG A 55 -12.39 -10.24 -15.97
C ARG A 55 -11.98 -10.32 -17.45
N ALA A 56 -10.85 -9.68 -17.79
CA ALA A 56 -10.23 -9.77 -19.12
C ALA A 56 -9.34 -11.01 -19.21
N ASN A 57 -9.25 -11.65 -20.38
CA ASN A 57 -8.33 -12.76 -20.61
C ASN A 57 -6.91 -12.37 -20.18
N SER A 58 -6.20 -13.29 -19.53
CA SER A 58 -4.86 -13.07 -19.03
C SER A 58 -4.03 -14.34 -19.02
N ILE A 59 -2.73 -14.19 -18.94
CA ILE A 59 -1.79 -15.27 -18.64
C ILE A 59 -1.07 -14.97 -17.32
N LYS A 60 -0.78 -16.01 -16.57
CA LYS A 60 0.01 -15.92 -15.34
C LYS A 60 1.48 -15.71 -15.70
N ILE A 61 2.12 -14.69 -15.11
CA ILE A 61 3.56 -14.43 -15.29
C ILE A 61 4.34 -14.94 -14.06
N THR A 62 3.90 -14.52 -12.87
CA THR A 62 4.44 -14.99 -11.59
C THR A 62 3.31 -15.56 -10.72
N ASN A 63 3.62 -15.92 -9.48
CA ASN A 63 2.58 -16.39 -8.55
C ASN A 63 1.47 -15.37 -8.29
N ASN A 64 1.80 -14.07 -8.37
CA ASN A 64 0.88 -12.98 -8.06
C ASN A 64 0.58 -12.07 -9.27
N ASP A 65 1.35 -12.14 -10.35
CA ASP A 65 1.21 -11.23 -11.49
C ASP A 65 0.58 -11.90 -12.69
N TYR A 66 -0.34 -11.20 -13.33
CA TYR A 66 -1.06 -11.61 -14.54
C TYR A 66 -0.95 -10.54 -15.61
N PHE A 67 -0.67 -10.96 -16.84
CA PHE A 67 -0.68 -10.08 -17.98
C PHE A 67 -2.02 -10.19 -18.72
N ALA A 68 -2.77 -9.09 -18.76
CA ALA A 68 -4.10 -9.05 -19.35
C ALA A 68 -4.08 -8.80 -20.88
N PHE A 69 -5.03 -9.43 -21.58
CA PHE A 69 -5.28 -9.25 -23.01
C PHE A 69 -6.72 -8.75 -23.25
N PRO A 70 -7.10 -7.55 -22.80
CA PRO A 70 -8.48 -7.06 -22.86
C PRO A 70 -8.98 -6.91 -24.29
N PHE A 71 -8.09 -6.64 -25.26
CA PHE A 71 -8.45 -6.52 -26.69
C PHE A 71 -8.99 -7.82 -27.28
N THR A 72 -8.59 -8.99 -26.78
CA THR A 72 -9.02 -10.30 -27.26
C THR A 72 -10.22 -10.89 -26.50
N SER A 73 -10.64 -10.24 -25.39
CA SER A 73 -11.70 -10.71 -24.50
C SER A 73 -13.08 -10.30 -24.99
N CYS A 74 -13.75 -11.11 -25.82
CA CYS A 74 -15.07 -10.78 -26.36
C CYS A 74 -16.14 -10.56 -25.29
N LYS A 75 -16.20 -11.45 -24.27
CA LYS A 75 -17.15 -11.33 -23.17
C LYS A 75 -16.94 -10.04 -22.39
N PHE A 76 -15.69 -9.77 -21.97
CA PHE A 76 -15.31 -8.54 -21.29
C PHE A 76 -15.77 -7.28 -22.04
N LYS A 77 -15.47 -7.23 -23.36
CA LYS A 77 -15.87 -6.09 -24.23
C LYS A 77 -17.38 -5.91 -24.30
N LYS A 78 -18.13 -7.01 -24.42
CA LYS A 78 -19.60 -6.98 -24.47
C LYS A 78 -20.20 -6.46 -23.18
N GLU A 79 -19.73 -6.95 -22.02
CA GLU A 79 -20.24 -6.54 -20.71
C GLU A 79 -19.85 -5.08 -20.41
N LEU A 80 -18.64 -4.65 -20.71
CA LEU A 80 -18.23 -3.24 -20.55
C LEU A 80 -19.09 -2.31 -21.41
N LYS A 81 -19.39 -2.70 -22.67
CA LYS A 81 -20.28 -1.93 -23.53
C LYS A 81 -21.71 -1.86 -22.96
N LYS A 82 -22.22 -2.96 -22.38
CA LYS A 82 -23.53 -2.99 -21.72
C LYS A 82 -23.56 -2.09 -20.50
N PHE A 83 -22.50 -2.09 -19.71
CA PHE A 83 -22.35 -1.23 -18.52
C PHE A 83 -22.35 0.26 -18.89
N ASN A 84 -21.78 0.62 -20.03
CA ASN A 84 -21.76 1.97 -20.58
C ASN A 84 -21.27 3.04 -19.58
N PRO A 85 -19.98 3.01 -19.16
CA PRO A 85 -19.47 3.91 -18.12
C PRO A 85 -19.54 5.38 -18.53
N GLU A 86 -19.79 6.25 -17.55
CA GLU A 86 -19.77 7.72 -17.70
C GLU A 86 -18.37 8.29 -17.44
N ILE A 87 -17.58 7.56 -16.63
CA ILE A 87 -16.18 7.88 -16.37
C ILE A 87 -15.36 6.59 -16.24
N ILE A 88 -14.09 6.68 -16.61
CA ILE A 88 -13.12 5.60 -16.47
C ILE A 88 -11.99 6.05 -15.55
N HIS A 89 -11.71 5.28 -14.50
CA HIS A 89 -10.59 5.50 -13.59
C HIS A 89 -9.58 4.36 -13.72
N CYS A 90 -8.38 4.66 -14.22
CA CYS A 90 -7.28 3.72 -14.32
C CYS A 90 -6.42 3.78 -13.05
N GLN A 91 -6.17 2.62 -12.41
CA GLN A 91 -5.32 2.49 -11.22
C GLN A 91 -3.89 2.04 -11.55
N SER A 92 -3.58 1.95 -12.84
CA SER A 92 -2.26 1.55 -13.34
C SER A 92 -2.06 2.03 -14.78
N VAL A 93 -0.83 1.98 -15.29
CA VAL A 93 -0.47 2.43 -16.67
C VAL A 93 -0.22 1.27 -17.65
N SER A 94 -0.78 0.18 -17.45
CA SER A 94 -0.55 -1.17 -18.01
C SER A 94 -1.39 -1.51 -19.27
N PRO A 95 -1.50 -2.77 -19.66
CA PRO A 95 -2.37 -3.22 -20.73
C PRO A 95 -3.85 -2.90 -20.53
N MET A 96 -4.36 -3.01 -19.29
CA MET A 96 -5.75 -2.66 -18.97
C MET A 96 -6.00 -1.18 -19.21
N ALA A 97 -5.10 -0.29 -18.75
CA ALA A 97 -5.19 1.15 -19.02
C ALA A 97 -5.07 1.49 -20.51
N LYS A 98 -4.23 0.76 -21.27
CA LYS A 98 -4.15 0.95 -22.74
C LYS A 98 -5.49 0.68 -23.41
N TYR A 99 -6.18 -0.37 -22.98
CA TYR A 99 -7.52 -0.69 -23.49
C TYR A 99 -8.53 0.37 -23.06
N ALA A 100 -8.51 0.78 -21.80
CA ALA A 100 -9.38 1.83 -21.24
C ALA A 100 -9.29 3.13 -22.05
N LEU A 101 -8.06 3.61 -22.31
CA LEU A 101 -7.82 4.81 -23.14
C LEU A 101 -8.35 4.67 -24.57
N SER A 102 -8.19 3.48 -25.18
CA SER A 102 -8.71 3.21 -26.53
C SER A 102 -10.24 3.18 -26.55
N TYR A 103 -10.85 2.53 -25.57
CA TYR A 103 -12.30 2.46 -25.39
C TYR A 103 -12.89 3.86 -25.15
N ALA A 104 -12.32 4.61 -24.22
CA ALA A 104 -12.73 5.95 -23.86
C ALA A 104 -12.70 6.91 -25.05
N LYS A 105 -11.60 6.89 -25.83
CA LYS A 105 -11.48 7.69 -27.05
C LYS A 105 -12.61 7.40 -28.06
N LYS A 106 -12.96 6.11 -28.22
CA LYS A 106 -14.02 5.69 -29.18
C LYS A 106 -15.41 6.14 -28.70
N HIS A 107 -15.65 6.20 -27.40
CA HIS A 107 -16.98 6.47 -26.82
C HIS A 107 -17.08 7.86 -26.18
N ASN A 108 -16.05 8.71 -26.34
CA ASN A 108 -15.96 10.07 -25.80
C ASN A 108 -16.19 10.12 -24.25
N ILE A 109 -15.54 9.18 -23.53
CA ILE A 109 -15.65 9.06 -22.09
C ILE A 109 -14.42 9.70 -21.42
N PRO A 110 -14.57 10.54 -20.37
CA PRO A 110 -13.43 11.06 -19.63
C PRO A 110 -12.66 9.95 -18.91
N VAL A 111 -11.33 10.05 -18.93
CA VAL A 111 -10.44 9.11 -18.23
C VAL A 111 -9.60 9.86 -17.23
N VAL A 112 -9.53 9.33 -16.04
CA VAL A 112 -8.60 9.74 -14.98
C VAL A 112 -7.67 8.60 -14.61
N MET A 113 -6.53 8.91 -13.98
CA MET A 113 -5.54 7.89 -13.66
C MET A 113 -4.88 8.17 -12.30
N THR A 114 -4.88 7.18 -11.42
CA THR A 114 -4.09 7.20 -10.19
C THR A 114 -2.79 6.42 -10.38
N VAL A 115 -1.67 7.04 -10.02
CA VAL A 115 -0.34 6.44 -10.07
C VAL A 115 0.11 6.07 -8.67
N HIS A 116 0.23 4.75 -8.40
CA HIS A 116 0.60 4.22 -7.09
C HIS A 116 2.08 3.87 -6.95
N THR A 117 2.80 3.75 -8.06
CA THR A 117 4.14 3.11 -8.08
C THR A 117 5.21 4.04 -8.65
N LYS A 118 6.37 4.09 -8.03
CA LYS A 118 7.60 4.67 -8.59
C LYS A 118 8.13 3.78 -9.71
N PHE A 119 7.62 3.99 -10.91
CA PHE A 119 7.84 3.08 -12.06
C PHE A 119 9.30 3.01 -12.49
N LYS A 120 10.04 4.12 -12.43
CA LYS A 120 11.46 4.12 -12.81
C LYS A 120 12.24 3.15 -11.95
N THR A 121 12.13 3.28 -10.65
CA THR A 121 12.78 2.39 -9.69
C THR A 121 12.29 0.94 -9.83
N ALA A 122 10.99 0.72 -10.05
CA ALA A 122 10.45 -0.61 -10.29
C ALA A 122 11.03 -1.26 -11.56
N PHE A 123 11.17 -0.51 -12.65
CA PHE A 123 11.76 -1.00 -13.90
C PHE A 123 13.27 -1.24 -13.76
N GLU A 124 14.02 -0.35 -13.12
CA GLU A 124 15.47 -0.47 -12.93
C GLU A 124 15.86 -1.73 -12.12
N ARG A 125 14.98 -2.22 -11.25
CA ARG A 125 15.16 -3.48 -10.51
C ARG A 125 15.12 -4.72 -11.42
N SER A 126 14.27 -4.69 -12.43
CA SER A 126 14.02 -5.83 -13.31
C SER A 126 14.78 -5.72 -14.64
N ILE A 127 15.14 -4.51 -15.05
CA ILE A 127 15.67 -4.22 -16.39
C ILE A 127 17.01 -3.49 -16.25
N LYS A 128 18.11 -4.17 -16.61
CA LYS A 128 19.47 -3.61 -16.54
C LYS A 128 19.73 -2.49 -17.58
N SER A 129 18.95 -2.44 -18.66
CA SER A 129 19.15 -1.49 -19.76
C SER A 129 18.47 -0.16 -19.45
N LYS A 130 19.23 0.89 -19.18
CA LYS A 130 18.73 2.27 -19.00
C LYS A 130 17.96 2.79 -20.21
N VAL A 131 18.34 2.37 -21.43
CA VAL A 131 17.65 2.76 -22.67
C VAL A 131 16.21 2.22 -22.69
N ILE A 132 16.02 0.96 -22.31
CA ILE A 132 14.70 0.32 -22.23
C ILE A 132 13.87 0.98 -21.11
N VAL A 133 14.45 1.19 -19.93
CA VAL A 133 13.77 1.88 -18.83
C VAL A 133 13.30 3.26 -19.27
N ASN A 134 14.17 4.07 -19.88
CA ASN A 134 13.80 5.40 -20.36
C ASN A 134 12.69 5.35 -21.43
N ALA A 135 12.70 4.36 -22.33
CA ALA A 135 11.64 4.17 -23.31
C ALA A 135 10.29 3.82 -22.65
N LEU A 136 10.31 2.97 -21.61
CA LEU A 136 9.12 2.64 -20.82
C LEU A 136 8.57 3.85 -20.08
N ILE A 137 9.44 4.66 -19.47
CA ILE A 137 9.04 5.91 -18.79
C ILE A 137 8.46 6.92 -19.78
N LYS A 138 9.08 7.11 -20.95
CA LYS A 138 8.50 7.96 -22.01
C LYS A 138 7.13 7.48 -22.46
N ASN A 139 6.92 6.16 -22.58
CA ASN A 139 5.62 5.59 -22.94
C ASN A 139 4.58 5.78 -21.81
N LEU A 140 5.00 5.72 -20.55
CA LEU A 140 4.18 6.03 -19.39
C LEU A 140 3.69 7.49 -19.46
N VAL A 141 4.60 8.45 -19.61
CA VAL A 141 4.26 9.88 -19.73
C VAL A 141 3.31 10.14 -20.92
N LYS A 142 3.52 9.47 -22.07
CA LYS A 142 2.58 9.55 -23.20
C LYS A 142 1.17 9.08 -22.87
N LYS A 143 1.00 8.13 -21.93
CA LYS A 143 -0.32 7.70 -21.46
C LYS A 143 -0.94 8.70 -20.49
N LEU A 144 -0.13 9.23 -19.55
CA LEU A 144 -0.57 10.26 -18.62
C LEU A 144 -1.07 11.52 -19.35
N ASN A 145 -0.43 11.91 -20.45
CA ASN A 145 -0.86 13.04 -21.27
C ASN A 145 -2.19 12.81 -22.05
N LYS A 146 -2.77 11.60 -21.95
CA LYS A 146 -4.06 11.27 -22.61
C LYS A 146 -5.25 11.24 -21.67
N VAL A 147 -5.01 11.40 -20.37
CA VAL A 147 -6.08 11.44 -19.37
C VAL A 147 -6.46 12.88 -19.04
N LYS A 148 -7.66 13.08 -18.52
CA LYS A 148 -8.16 14.41 -18.12
C LYS A 148 -7.50 14.89 -16.85
N GLN A 149 -7.24 13.98 -15.89
CA GLN A 149 -6.60 14.27 -14.61
C GLN A 149 -5.73 13.11 -14.17
N VAL A 150 -4.54 13.43 -13.65
CA VAL A 150 -3.65 12.48 -12.97
C VAL A 150 -3.73 12.68 -11.47
N TYR A 151 -3.90 11.59 -10.76
CA TYR A 151 -3.85 11.54 -9.30
C TYR A 151 -2.64 10.73 -8.83
N THR A 152 -2.24 10.99 -7.61
CA THR A 152 -1.27 10.20 -6.87
C THR A 152 -1.66 10.12 -5.40
N VAL A 153 -1.00 9.26 -4.65
CA VAL A 153 -1.32 9.00 -3.23
C VAL A 153 -0.41 9.74 -2.26
N SER A 154 0.64 10.40 -2.75
CA SER A 154 1.62 11.17 -1.94
C SER A 154 2.20 12.34 -2.73
N ASN A 155 2.72 13.36 -2.03
CA ASN A 155 3.41 14.49 -2.68
C ASN A 155 4.75 14.06 -3.31
N ASP A 156 5.47 13.13 -2.67
CA ASP A 156 6.71 12.54 -3.18
C ASP A 156 6.53 11.99 -4.62
N MET A 157 5.35 11.44 -4.93
CA MET A 157 5.02 10.98 -6.28
C MET A 157 4.85 12.11 -7.30
N ILE A 158 4.52 13.34 -6.88
CA ILE A 158 4.45 14.48 -7.79
C ILE A 158 5.84 14.77 -8.37
N ASP A 159 6.84 14.82 -7.50
CA ASP A 159 8.23 15.08 -7.90
C ASP A 159 8.81 13.92 -8.72
N GLU A 160 8.44 12.70 -8.39
CA GLU A 160 8.77 11.50 -9.18
C GLU A 160 8.20 11.61 -10.61
N LEU A 161 6.91 11.97 -10.79
CA LEU A 161 6.29 12.14 -12.10
C LEU A 161 6.89 13.30 -12.90
N LYS A 162 7.23 14.42 -12.24
CA LYS A 162 7.99 15.53 -12.87
C LYS A 162 9.35 15.06 -13.36
N SER A 163 10.06 14.24 -12.57
CA SER A 163 11.36 13.67 -12.97
C SER A 163 11.28 12.79 -14.22
N TYR A 164 10.12 12.24 -14.52
CA TYR A 164 9.82 11.47 -15.74
C TYR A 164 9.58 12.38 -16.96
N GLY A 165 9.43 13.68 -16.74
CA GLY A 165 9.08 14.68 -17.75
C GLY A 165 7.55 14.85 -17.94
N TYR A 166 6.75 14.48 -16.94
CA TYR A 166 5.32 14.82 -16.94
C TYR A 166 5.14 16.25 -16.47
N CYS A 167 4.49 17.09 -17.28
CA CYS A 167 4.28 18.52 -17.01
C CYS A 167 2.80 18.87 -16.72
N GLY A 168 1.91 17.88 -16.71
CA GLY A 168 0.50 18.10 -16.37
C GLY A 168 0.26 18.29 -14.87
N GLU A 169 -0.94 18.75 -14.53
CA GLU A 169 -1.37 18.85 -13.14
C GLU A 169 -1.47 17.46 -12.51
N VAL A 170 -1.01 17.35 -11.26
CA VAL A 170 -1.12 16.13 -10.44
C VAL A 170 -1.77 16.50 -9.12
N LYS A 171 -2.87 15.85 -8.78
CA LYS A 171 -3.55 16.03 -7.49
C LYS A 171 -3.27 14.83 -6.57
N VAL A 172 -3.13 15.10 -5.29
CA VAL A 172 -2.94 14.05 -4.27
C VAL A 172 -4.28 13.68 -3.66
N ILE A 173 -4.66 12.40 -3.79
CA ILE A 173 -5.80 11.81 -3.09
C ILE A 173 -5.28 10.55 -2.36
N ARG A 174 -5.17 10.64 -1.03
CA ARG A 174 -4.62 9.56 -0.20
C ARG A 174 -5.59 8.40 -0.07
N ASN A 175 -5.03 7.20 0.12
CA ASN A 175 -5.80 5.99 0.36
C ASN A 175 -6.58 6.05 1.69
N GLY A 176 -7.70 5.34 1.74
CA GLY A 176 -8.48 5.13 2.95
C GLY A 176 -7.97 3.99 3.82
N ALA A 177 -8.51 3.88 5.02
CA ALA A 177 -8.20 2.84 5.98
C ALA A 177 -8.86 1.50 5.64
N THR A 178 -8.15 0.39 5.93
CA THR A 178 -8.63 -0.98 5.67
C THR A 178 -9.28 -1.65 6.87
N PHE A 179 -9.06 -1.12 8.07
CA PHE A 179 -9.71 -1.53 9.32
C PHE A 179 -10.63 -0.42 9.82
N SER A 180 -11.63 -0.82 10.58
CA SER A 180 -12.43 0.11 11.39
C SER A 180 -11.64 0.55 12.63
N ARG A 181 -12.03 1.69 13.23
CA ARG A 181 -11.47 2.15 14.50
C ARG A 181 -11.65 1.11 15.60
N ILE A 182 -10.66 0.96 16.44
CA ILE A 182 -10.63 -0.04 17.52
C ILE A 182 -11.17 0.57 18.81
N ASN A 183 -12.26 0.01 19.33
CA ASN A 183 -12.88 0.49 20.57
C ASN A 183 -12.25 -0.12 21.84
N ASN A 184 -11.67 -1.33 21.76
CA ASN A 184 -11.09 -2.03 22.88
C ASN A 184 -9.78 -2.72 22.47
N LEU A 185 -8.69 -1.96 22.56
CA LEU A 185 -7.36 -2.44 22.20
C LEU A 185 -6.88 -3.61 23.10
N GLU A 186 -7.23 -3.58 24.39
CA GLU A 186 -6.85 -4.62 25.34
C GLU A 186 -7.48 -5.99 25.01
N GLU A 187 -8.68 -5.99 24.43
CA GLU A 187 -9.29 -7.24 23.97
C GLU A 187 -8.65 -7.71 22.66
N VAL A 188 -8.44 -6.77 21.73
CA VAL A 188 -7.91 -7.07 20.39
C VAL A 188 -6.52 -7.74 20.48
N LYS A 189 -5.61 -7.27 21.32
CA LYS A 189 -4.22 -7.78 21.40
C LYS A 189 -4.08 -9.19 21.98
N LYS A 190 -5.10 -9.73 22.69
CA LYS A 190 -5.01 -11.01 23.41
C LYS A 190 -4.62 -12.19 22.52
N LEU A 191 -5.19 -12.28 21.31
CA LEU A 191 -4.93 -13.38 20.39
C LEU A 191 -3.46 -13.47 19.98
N ALA A 192 -2.83 -12.34 19.66
CA ALA A 192 -1.42 -12.29 19.29
C ALA A 192 -0.51 -12.61 20.50
N ILE A 193 -0.81 -12.03 21.66
CA ILE A 193 -0.07 -12.28 22.90
C ILE A 193 -0.05 -13.78 23.20
N GLN A 194 -1.21 -14.44 23.16
CA GLN A 194 -1.33 -15.88 23.40
C GLN A 194 -0.60 -16.70 22.32
N LYS A 195 -0.83 -16.38 21.06
CA LYS A 195 -0.31 -17.18 19.94
C LYS A 195 1.21 -17.14 19.81
N TYR A 196 1.80 -15.99 20.07
CA TYR A 196 3.25 -15.78 19.92
C TYR A 196 4.00 -15.74 21.26
N ASN A 197 3.31 -16.06 22.36
CA ASN A 197 3.86 -16.07 23.72
C ASN A 197 4.61 -14.77 24.05
N LEU A 198 3.96 -13.63 23.78
CA LEU A 198 4.54 -12.31 24.02
C LEU A 198 4.38 -11.95 25.50
N ALA A 199 5.49 -11.72 26.18
CA ALA A 199 5.46 -11.28 27.58
C ALA A 199 4.98 -9.82 27.68
N ASN A 200 4.15 -9.52 28.71
CA ASN A 200 3.57 -8.17 28.87
C ASN A 200 4.62 -7.07 29.16
N GLU A 201 5.82 -7.44 29.58
CA GLU A 201 6.91 -6.51 29.93
C GLU A 201 7.92 -6.29 28.79
N GLU A 202 7.79 -6.99 27.67
CA GLU A 202 8.68 -6.84 26.52
C GLU A 202 8.23 -5.68 25.63
N ASN A 203 9.21 -4.93 25.08
CA ASN A 203 8.94 -3.96 24.02
C ASN A 203 8.63 -4.71 22.74
N ILE A 204 7.39 -4.59 22.26
CA ILE A 204 6.94 -5.31 21.07
C ILE A 204 6.99 -4.37 19.86
N PHE A 205 7.87 -4.68 18.92
CA PHE A 205 8.00 -3.96 17.66
C PHE A 205 7.35 -4.74 16.54
N LEU A 206 6.79 -4.04 15.57
CA LEU A 206 6.05 -4.63 14.47
C LEU A 206 6.49 -4.07 13.12
N TYR A 207 6.57 -4.93 12.14
CA TYR A 207 6.59 -4.60 10.72
C TYR A 207 5.56 -5.48 10.01
N VAL A 208 4.77 -4.89 9.14
CA VAL A 208 3.81 -5.62 8.29
C VAL A 208 4.04 -5.26 6.83
N GLY A 209 4.34 -6.27 6.00
CA GLY A 209 4.60 -6.06 4.59
C GLY A 209 5.35 -7.22 3.93
N HIS A 210 5.71 -7.06 2.66
CA HIS A 210 6.52 -8.04 1.97
C HIS A 210 7.93 -8.09 2.55
N ILE A 211 8.43 -9.31 2.80
CA ILE A 211 9.78 -9.56 3.32
C ILE A 211 10.77 -9.62 2.14
N VAL A 212 11.21 -8.46 1.72
CA VAL A 212 12.09 -8.27 0.55
C VAL A 212 13.11 -7.17 0.81
N LYS A 213 14.31 -7.30 0.23
CA LYS A 213 15.45 -6.38 0.45
C LYS A 213 15.10 -4.91 0.18
N PHE A 214 14.31 -4.63 -0.84
CA PHE A 214 13.99 -3.26 -1.18
C PHE A 214 13.05 -2.55 -0.17
N LYS A 215 12.50 -3.27 0.81
CA LYS A 215 11.79 -2.67 1.95
C LYS A 215 12.74 -2.22 3.06
N ASN A 216 14.05 -2.31 2.82
CA ASN A 216 15.09 -1.84 3.73
C ASN A 216 15.09 -2.53 5.11
N LEU A 217 14.65 -3.81 5.16
CA LEU A 217 14.53 -4.54 6.44
C LEU A 217 15.88 -4.84 7.09
N GLU A 218 16.96 -4.94 6.31
CA GLU A 218 18.32 -5.06 6.82
C GLU A 218 18.70 -3.88 7.71
N PHE A 219 18.26 -2.68 7.35
CA PHE A 219 18.42 -1.47 8.15
C PHE A 219 17.77 -1.62 9.54
N THR A 220 16.52 -2.11 9.60
CA THR A 220 15.84 -2.37 10.86
C THR A 220 16.56 -3.45 11.67
N ILE A 221 16.97 -4.56 11.05
CA ILE A 221 17.66 -5.65 11.74
C ILE A 221 18.98 -5.18 12.35
N ASN A 222 19.73 -4.33 11.65
CA ASN A 222 20.97 -3.72 12.19
C ASN A 222 20.66 -2.76 13.36
N ALA A 223 19.60 -1.98 13.30
CA ALA A 223 19.16 -1.16 14.43
C ALA A 223 18.75 -2.00 15.66
N LEU A 224 18.04 -3.12 15.44
CA LEU A 224 17.68 -4.06 16.50
C LEU A 224 18.93 -4.69 17.16
N LYS A 225 20.01 -4.91 16.39
CA LYS A 225 21.29 -5.35 16.96
C LYS A 225 21.88 -4.33 17.93
N ILE A 226 21.85 -3.04 17.57
CA ILE A 226 22.30 -1.95 18.44
C ILE A 226 21.46 -1.92 19.75
N ILE A 227 20.14 -2.07 19.65
CA ILE A 227 19.22 -2.07 20.79
C ILE A 227 19.55 -3.23 21.73
N LYS A 228 19.75 -4.43 21.16
CA LYS A 228 20.16 -5.62 21.93
C LYS A 228 21.50 -5.43 22.64
N ASP A 229 22.50 -4.88 21.94
CA ASP A 229 23.83 -4.64 22.51
C ASP A 229 23.83 -3.65 23.66
N ARG A 230 22.81 -2.79 23.73
CA ARG A 230 22.55 -1.91 24.87
C ARG A 230 21.77 -2.58 26.02
N GLY A 231 21.51 -3.88 25.92
CA GLY A 231 20.85 -4.65 26.97
C GLY A 231 19.35 -4.43 27.08
N ILE A 232 18.70 -3.89 26.05
CA ILE A 232 17.25 -3.63 26.06
C ILE A 232 16.53 -4.88 25.54
N ASN A 233 15.57 -5.37 26.33
CA ASN A 233 14.72 -6.48 25.96
C ASN A 233 13.63 -6.03 25.00
N PHE A 234 13.39 -6.81 23.94
CA PHE A 234 12.34 -6.59 22.96
C PHE A 234 11.96 -7.86 22.22
N LYS A 235 10.78 -7.85 21.62
CA LYS A 235 10.36 -8.77 20.56
C LYS A 235 10.06 -7.98 19.30
N MET A 236 10.57 -8.43 18.16
CA MET A 236 10.26 -7.89 16.84
C MET A 236 9.46 -8.90 16.02
N LEU A 237 8.29 -8.52 15.54
CA LEU A 237 7.46 -9.36 14.67
C LEU A 237 7.53 -8.83 13.23
N PHE A 238 8.10 -9.63 12.34
CA PHE A 238 8.01 -9.41 10.90
C PHE A 238 6.81 -10.20 10.37
N VAL A 239 5.72 -9.47 10.06
CA VAL A 239 4.47 -10.05 9.56
C VAL A 239 4.42 -9.93 8.05
N GLY A 240 4.43 -11.07 7.36
CA GLY A 240 4.42 -11.14 5.92
C GLY A 240 5.30 -12.25 5.38
N HIS A 241 5.40 -12.29 4.06
CA HIS A 241 6.23 -13.25 3.34
C HIS A 241 6.88 -12.57 2.14
N GLY A 242 8.03 -13.06 1.70
CA GLY A 242 8.73 -12.55 0.54
C GLY A 242 9.84 -13.44 0.02
N PHE A 243 10.46 -13.03 -1.07
CA PHE A 243 11.54 -13.79 -1.71
C PHE A 243 12.84 -13.82 -0.89
N ASP A 244 12.97 -12.91 0.07
CA ASP A 244 14.18 -12.76 0.88
C ASP A 244 14.01 -13.25 2.32
N ASP A 245 12.96 -14.02 2.64
CA ASP A 245 12.70 -14.56 3.98
C ASP A 245 13.91 -15.26 4.58
N ASP A 246 14.49 -16.20 3.82
CA ASP A 246 15.65 -16.99 4.31
C ASP A 246 16.90 -16.12 4.50
N TYR A 247 17.08 -15.10 3.64
CA TYR A 247 18.16 -14.14 3.81
C TYR A 247 18.06 -13.40 5.16
N PHE A 248 16.87 -12.88 5.49
CA PHE A 248 16.68 -12.13 6.72
C PHE A 248 16.71 -12.99 7.98
N LYS A 249 16.19 -14.23 7.93
CA LYS A 249 16.33 -15.19 9.02
C LYS A 249 17.79 -15.52 9.29
N ASN A 250 18.57 -15.77 8.24
CA ASN A 250 20.01 -16.03 8.36
C ASN A 250 20.77 -14.79 8.88
N LEU A 251 20.38 -13.58 8.49
CA LEU A 251 20.95 -12.34 9.02
C LEU A 251 20.68 -12.21 10.52
N CYS A 252 19.45 -12.44 10.96
CA CYS A 252 19.09 -12.43 12.38
C CYS A 252 19.93 -13.45 13.17
N LYS A 253 20.11 -14.67 12.63
CA LYS A 253 20.96 -15.69 13.24
C LYS A 253 22.41 -15.22 13.35
N LYS A 254 22.99 -14.69 12.27
CA LYS A 254 24.35 -14.17 12.28
C LYS A 254 24.58 -13.06 13.32
N LEU A 255 23.54 -12.26 13.57
CA LEU A 255 23.60 -11.15 14.53
C LEU A 255 23.14 -11.56 15.95
N GLY A 256 22.81 -12.84 16.17
CA GLY A 256 22.36 -13.37 17.46
C GLY A 256 20.98 -12.83 17.89
N LEU A 257 20.08 -12.54 16.93
CA LEU A 257 18.74 -11.98 17.19
C LEU A 257 17.62 -13.02 17.15
N GLU A 258 17.94 -14.33 17.09
CA GLU A 258 16.98 -15.42 16.87
C GLU A 258 15.87 -15.44 17.92
N GLU A 259 16.22 -15.18 19.19
CA GLU A 259 15.26 -15.16 20.29
C GLU A 259 14.43 -13.87 20.35
N ASN A 260 14.92 -12.80 19.72
CA ASN A 260 14.25 -11.49 19.72
C ASN A 260 13.31 -11.29 18.52
N VAL A 261 13.50 -12.04 17.42
CA VAL A 261 12.83 -11.79 16.15
C VAL A 261 11.94 -12.96 15.74
N ILE A 262 10.69 -12.68 15.44
CA ILE A 262 9.71 -13.66 14.99
C ILE A 262 9.29 -13.31 13.56
N PHE A 263 9.47 -14.24 12.61
CA PHE A 263 8.89 -14.16 11.27
C PHE A 263 7.59 -14.97 11.25
N THR A 264 6.44 -14.28 11.23
CA THR A 264 5.12 -14.93 11.34
C THR A 264 4.67 -15.62 10.07
N GLY A 265 5.29 -15.30 8.93
CA GLY A 265 4.74 -15.60 7.61
C GLY A 265 3.55 -14.71 7.25
N GLN A 266 2.90 -15.02 6.14
CA GLN A 266 1.73 -14.28 5.67
C GLN A 266 0.52 -14.56 6.57
N ILE A 267 -0.10 -13.52 7.10
CA ILE A 267 -1.33 -13.58 7.88
C ILE A 267 -2.50 -13.10 7.02
N THR A 268 -3.46 -13.97 6.77
CA THR A 268 -4.69 -13.67 6.01
C THR A 268 -5.92 -13.52 6.90
N ASP A 269 -5.84 -14.04 8.11
CA ASP A 269 -6.85 -13.86 9.15
C ASP A 269 -6.82 -12.41 9.66
N LYS A 270 -7.93 -11.69 9.46
CA LYS A 270 -8.04 -10.27 9.80
C LYS A 270 -8.01 -10.03 11.30
N ASP A 271 -8.59 -10.92 12.10
CA ASP A 271 -8.64 -10.78 13.55
C ASP A 271 -7.25 -10.98 14.15
N LEU A 272 -6.52 -11.98 13.67
CA LEU A 272 -5.13 -12.18 14.05
C LEU A 272 -4.23 -11.04 13.60
N LEU A 273 -4.41 -10.51 12.38
CA LEU A 273 -3.64 -9.37 11.91
C LEU A 273 -3.93 -8.12 12.74
N SER A 274 -5.20 -7.84 13.04
CA SER A 274 -5.60 -6.76 13.93
C SER A 274 -4.99 -6.93 15.33
N SER A 275 -5.01 -8.17 15.84
CA SER A 275 -4.40 -8.49 17.14
C SER A 275 -2.89 -8.27 17.18
N LEU A 276 -2.19 -8.57 16.08
CA LEU A 276 -0.75 -8.31 15.95
C LEU A 276 -0.45 -6.80 15.97
N TYR A 277 -1.24 -6.00 15.24
CA TYR A 277 -1.11 -4.55 15.33
C TYR A 277 -1.34 -4.06 16.76
N GLY A 278 -2.43 -4.49 17.40
CA GLY A 278 -2.77 -4.07 18.76
C GLY A 278 -1.78 -4.52 19.84
N ALA A 279 -1.00 -5.57 19.60
CA ALA A 279 0.06 -6.02 20.48
C ALA A 279 1.36 -5.22 20.32
N GLY A 280 1.55 -4.53 19.19
CA GLY A 280 2.73 -3.70 18.94
C GLY A 280 2.74 -2.42 19.73
N GLU A 281 3.91 -1.95 20.14
CA GLU A 281 4.11 -0.64 20.78
C GLU A 281 4.70 0.37 19.80
N LEU A 282 5.46 -0.09 18.83
CA LEU A 282 6.07 0.74 17.80
C LEU A 282 6.10 0.00 16.46
N PHE A 283 5.67 0.67 15.40
CA PHE A 283 5.67 0.15 14.03
C PHE A 283 6.94 0.61 13.31
N LEU A 284 7.87 -0.31 13.05
CA LEU A 284 9.15 -0.01 12.41
C LEU A 284 9.00 -0.10 10.89
N PHE A 285 8.96 1.04 10.21
CA PHE A 285 8.76 1.09 8.77
C PHE A 285 9.89 1.81 8.03
N PRO A 286 11.01 1.12 7.75
CA PRO A 286 12.23 1.71 7.18
C PRO A 286 12.17 1.93 5.66
N SER A 287 11.04 1.62 5.02
CA SER A 287 10.93 1.64 3.57
C SER A 287 11.07 3.05 3.00
N ILE A 288 12.03 3.21 2.10
CA ILE A 288 12.26 4.46 1.33
C ILE A 288 11.51 4.46 -0.01
N PHE A 289 10.82 3.36 -0.32
CA PHE A 289 10.22 3.14 -1.63
C PHE A 289 8.70 3.33 -1.66
N ASP A 290 8.04 3.07 -0.53
CA ASP A 290 6.59 3.14 -0.45
C ASP A 290 6.09 4.59 -0.50
N ASN A 291 4.95 4.79 -1.17
CA ASN A 291 4.37 6.12 -1.37
C ASN A 291 3.34 6.47 -0.29
N ASP A 292 2.37 5.59 -0.06
CA ASP A 292 1.30 5.78 0.92
C ASP A 292 0.93 4.41 1.52
N PRO A 293 1.81 3.84 2.38
CA PRO A 293 1.65 2.49 2.87
C PRO A 293 0.43 2.35 3.79
N LEU A 294 -0.53 1.53 3.39
CA LEU A 294 -1.73 1.24 4.17
C LEU A 294 -1.40 0.66 5.55
N THR A 295 -0.26 -0.02 5.69
CA THR A 295 0.18 -0.62 6.96
C THR A 295 0.53 0.40 8.04
N ILE A 296 0.94 1.62 7.68
CA ILE A 296 1.09 2.73 8.62
C ILE A 296 -0.29 3.20 9.11
N VAL A 297 -1.26 3.28 8.20
CA VAL A 297 -2.65 3.61 8.55
C VAL A 297 -3.26 2.53 9.44
N GLU A 298 -3.00 1.26 9.12
CA GLU A 298 -3.42 0.10 9.90
C GLU A 298 -2.81 0.12 11.32
N ALA A 299 -1.52 0.44 11.45
CA ALA A 299 -0.85 0.60 12.75
C ALA A 299 -1.46 1.75 13.56
N ALA A 300 -1.67 2.91 12.93
CA ALA A 300 -2.27 4.08 13.58
C ALA A 300 -3.67 3.79 14.13
N LEU A 301 -4.53 3.06 13.39
CA LEU A 301 -5.86 2.63 13.87
C LEU A 301 -5.81 1.76 15.12
N HIS A 302 -4.66 1.14 15.41
CA HIS A 302 -4.41 0.34 16.60
C HIS A 302 -3.60 1.09 17.66
N HIS A 303 -3.54 2.42 17.57
CA HIS A 303 -2.78 3.29 18.49
C HIS A 303 -1.27 2.99 18.52
N VAL A 304 -0.73 2.44 17.44
CA VAL A 304 0.68 2.08 17.32
C VAL A 304 1.38 3.12 16.43
N PRO A 305 2.19 4.00 17.02
CA PRO A 305 2.89 5.02 16.24
C PRO A 305 3.98 4.38 15.38
N ALA A 306 4.18 4.93 14.18
CA ALA A 306 5.22 4.46 13.28
C ALA A 306 6.49 5.29 13.39
N ILE A 307 7.64 4.64 13.19
CA ILE A 307 8.92 5.29 12.91
C ILE A 307 9.28 5.06 11.44
N THR A 308 9.56 6.14 10.70
CA THR A 308 9.80 6.13 9.26
C THR A 308 11.03 6.95 8.90
N ILE A 309 11.50 6.77 7.66
CA ILE A 309 12.63 7.52 7.10
C ILE A 309 12.13 8.83 6.47
N LYS A 310 12.81 9.92 6.78
CA LYS A 310 12.56 11.28 6.29
C LYS A 310 12.62 11.37 4.76
N ASN A 311 11.87 12.30 4.20
CA ASN A 311 11.82 12.58 2.76
C ASN A 311 11.34 11.37 1.92
N THR A 312 10.42 10.60 2.47
CA THR A 312 9.76 9.48 1.78
C THR A 312 8.25 9.65 1.79
N GLY A 313 7.54 9.05 0.85
CA GLY A 313 6.08 9.04 0.86
C GLY A 313 5.50 8.44 2.14
N SER A 314 6.22 7.48 2.75
CA SER A 314 5.84 6.85 4.03
C SER A 314 5.80 7.84 5.20
N SER A 315 6.65 8.87 5.20
CA SER A 315 6.74 9.86 6.28
C SER A 315 5.71 11.00 6.16
N GLU A 316 5.05 11.14 5.00
CA GLU A 316 4.18 12.30 4.75
C GLU A 316 2.91 12.36 5.62
N ARG A 317 2.45 11.23 6.14
CA ARG A 317 1.29 11.20 7.05
C ARG A 317 1.67 11.48 8.51
N ILE A 318 2.96 11.48 8.82
CA ILE A 318 3.45 11.55 10.19
C ILE A 318 3.90 12.96 10.52
N THR A 319 3.32 13.53 11.56
CA THR A 319 3.84 14.72 12.22
C THR A 319 4.85 14.26 13.26
N ASN A 320 6.14 14.57 13.01
CA ASN A 320 7.25 14.09 13.84
C ASN A 320 7.09 14.46 15.32
N ASN A 321 7.29 13.49 16.22
CA ASN A 321 7.09 13.55 17.67
C ASN A 321 5.66 13.92 18.11
N VAL A 322 4.65 13.83 17.21
CA VAL A 322 3.25 14.10 17.52
C VAL A 322 2.38 12.88 17.19
N SER A 323 2.46 12.37 15.94
CA SER A 323 1.70 11.19 15.51
C SER A 323 2.59 10.02 15.06
N GLY A 324 3.87 10.07 15.41
CA GLY A 324 4.91 9.10 15.08
C GLY A 324 6.26 9.76 15.01
N PHE A 325 7.23 9.06 14.44
CA PHE A 325 8.62 9.51 14.41
C PHE A 325 9.16 9.48 12.98
N VAL A 326 9.94 10.52 12.65
CA VAL A 326 10.59 10.65 11.34
C VAL A 326 12.08 10.90 11.60
N VAL A 327 12.95 10.02 11.09
CA VAL A 327 14.40 10.05 11.28
C VAL A 327 15.12 10.06 9.94
N GLU A 328 16.39 10.45 9.94
CA GLU A 328 17.26 10.35 8.76
C GLU A 328 17.50 8.86 8.40
N ASN A 329 17.99 8.61 7.19
CA ASN A 329 18.35 7.25 6.76
C ASN A 329 19.70 6.82 7.36
N ASP A 330 19.75 6.80 8.69
CA ASP A 330 20.88 6.41 9.51
C ASP A 330 20.49 5.36 10.55
N VAL A 331 21.18 4.23 10.58
CA VAL A 331 20.85 3.07 11.44
C VAL A 331 20.98 3.42 12.92
N GLN A 332 21.99 4.24 13.26
CA GLN A 332 22.22 4.63 14.66
C GLN A 332 21.12 5.55 15.16
N GLU A 333 20.75 6.57 14.35
CA GLU A 333 19.66 7.50 14.66
C GLU A 333 18.32 6.75 14.81
N PHE A 334 18.07 5.78 13.90
CA PHE A 334 16.86 4.96 13.98
C PHE A 334 16.81 4.15 15.28
N ALA A 335 17.93 3.51 15.68
CA ALA A 335 18.03 2.76 16.93
C ALA A 335 17.87 3.69 18.16
N ASP A 336 18.54 4.85 18.14
CA ASP A 336 18.46 5.84 19.23
C ASP A 336 17.03 6.35 19.42
N LYS A 337 16.32 6.63 18.29
CA LYS A 337 14.91 7.06 18.34
C LYS A 337 13.98 5.96 18.87
N ILE A 338 14.21 4.69 18.53
CA ILE A 338 13.44 3.58 19.10
C ILE A 338 13.64 3.55 20.62
N ILE A 339 14.88 3.64 21.08
CA ILE A 339 15.21 3.60 22.53
C ILE A 339 14.58 4.78 23.25
N GLU A 340 14.69 5.99 22.69
CA GLU A 340 14.05 7.19 23.22
C GLU A 340 12.53 7.00 23.35
N ALA A 341 11.88 6.53 22.28
CA ALA A 341 10.43 6.35 22.23
C ALA A 341 9.92 5.36 23.30
N ILE A 342 10.61 4.24 23.50
CA ILE A 342 10.20 3.22 24.46
C ILE A 342 10.56 3.56 25.91
N SER A 343 11.45 4.54 26.14
CA SER A 343 11.86 4.97 27.48
C SER A 343 10.75 5.73 28.23
N ASP A 344 9.82 6.37 27.51
CA ASP A 344 8.64 7.04 28.06
C ASP A 344 7.35 6.43 27.48
N LYS A 345 6.87 5.37 28.12
CA LYS A 345 5.65 4.66 27.69
C LYS A 345 4.41 5.54 27.72
N ALA A 346 4.32 6.52 28.61
CA ALA A 346 3.19 7.42 28.70
C ALA A 346 3.16 8.37 27.49
N HIS A 347 4.30 8.93 27.12
CA HIS A 347 4.45 9.77 25.94
C HIS A 347 4.24 8.97 24.65
N LEU A 348 4.82 7.76 24.54
CA LEU A 348 4.64 6.88 23.40
C LEU A 348 3.16 6.56 23.16
N LYS A 349 2.41 6.31 24.23
CA LYS A 349 0.95 6.11 24.17
C LYS A 349 0.23 7.35 23.67
N GLN A 350 0.59 8.56 24.12
CA GLN A 350 -0.01 9.81 23.64
C GLN A 350 0.22 10.01 22.13
N ILE A 351 1.42 9.68 21.65
CA ILE A 351 1.75 9.73 20.22
C ILE A 351 0.91 8.70 19.44
N GLY A 352 0.70 7.51 19.98
CA GLY A 352 -0.17 6.49 19.39
C GLY A 352 -1.63 6.93 19.31
N ASP A 353 -2.15 7.55 20.40
CA ASP A 353 -3.52 8.09 20.43
C ASP A 353 -3.68 9.25 19.42
N GLU A 354 -2.65 10.06 19.22
CA GLU A 354 -2.67 11.13 18.22
C GLU A 354 -2.50 10.59 16.79
N ALA A 355 -1.74 9.53 16.61
CA ALA A 355 -1.65 8.82 15.32
C ALA A 355 -3.03 8.29 14.89
N GLU A 356 -3.79 7.68 15.80
CA GLU A 356 -5.14 7.16 15.54
C GLU A 356 -6.11 8.26 15.10
N LYS A 357 -6.00 9.47 15.66
CA LYS A 357 -6.87 10.59 15.31
C LYS A 357 -6.53 11.23 13.96
N THR A 358 -5.24 11.31 13.62
CA THR A 358 -4.77 12.20 12.55
C THR A 358 -4.33 11.48 11.28
N ILE A 359 -3.88 10.21 11.36
CA ILE A 359 -3.35 9.46 10.21
C ILE A 359 -4.44 8.78 9.39
N PRO A 360 -5.41 8.06 9.97
CA PRO A 360 -6.43 7.35 9.22
C PRO A 360 -7.41 8.30 8.52
N LYS A 361 -7.81 7.89 7.33
CA LYS A 361 -8.85 8.53 6.53
C LYS A 361 -9.79 7.43 6.05
N ASP A 362 -11.10 7.65 6.12
CA ASP A 362 -12.06 6.65 5.69
C ASP A 362 -12.15 6.57 4.16
N TRP A 363 -12.43 5.38 3.64
CA TRP A 363 -12.65 5.19 2.21
C TRP A 363 -13.84 5.99 1.68
N SER A 364 -14.87 6.24 2.48
CA SER A 364 -16.00 7.10 2.14
C SER A 364 -15.55 8.52 1.83
N THR A 365 -14.66 9.08 2.66
CA THR A 365 -14.06 10.41 2.43
C THR A 365 -13.20 10.42 1.16
N THR A 366 -12.36 9.39 0.96
CA THR A 366 -11.55 9.25 -0.25
C THR A 366 -12.43 9.13 -1.51
N ALA A 367 -13.50 8.33 -1.44
CA ALA A 367 -14.46 8.19 -2.55
C ALA A 367 -15.16 9.51 -2.86
N GLN A 368 -15.54 10.28 -1.85
CA GLN A 368 -16.19 11.59 -2.03
C GLN A 368 -15.25 12.59 -2.72
N GLU A 369 -13.96 12.60 -2.39
CA GLU A 369 -12.97 13.44 -3.08
C GLU A 369 -12.90 13.08 -4.57
N TYR A 370 -12.81 11.78 -4.90
CA TYR A 370 -12.85 11.34 -6.30
C TYR A 370 -14.17 11.68 -6.99
N LEU A 371 -15.31 11.53 -6.33
CA LEU A 371 -16.63 11.87 -6.90
C LEU A 371 -16.73 13.36 -7.23
N ASN A 372 -16.23 14.23 -6.37
CA ASN A 372 -16.18 15.68 -6.64
C ASN A 372 -15.36 15.98 -7.90
N GLU A 373 -14.18 15.34 -8.04
CA GLU A 373 -13.35 15.47 -9.23
C GLU A 373 -14.04 14.91 -10.49
N TYR A 374 -14.71 13.75 -10.39
CA TYR A 374 -15.41 13.14 -11.53
C TYR A 374 -16.56 14.02 -12.01
N ASN A 375 -17.36 14.57 -11.10
CA ASN A 375 -18.45 15.48 -11.44
C ASN A 375 -17.95 16.70 -12.21
N ASN A 376 -16.85 17.31 -11.78
CA ASN A 376 -16.24 18.45 -12.48
C ASN A 376 -15.81 18.10 -13.92
N LEU A 377 -15.36 16.84 -14.17
CA LEU A 377 -14.89 16.41 -15.47
C LEU A 377 -16.00 15.94 -16.44
N ILE A 378 -17.17 15.57 -15.91
CA ILE A 378 -18.31 15.13 -16.73
C ILE A 378 -19.18 16.33 -17.13
N THR A 379 -19.26 17.37 -16.29
CA THR A 379 -20.07 18.58 -16.54
C THR A 379 -19.41 19.59 -17.47
N HIS A 380 -18.13 19.41 -17.76
CA HIS A 380 -17.33 20.23 -18.68
C HIS A 380 -16.77 19.41 -19.85
#